data_8552b46ee37f2d395223af0163cf1c66
#
_entry.id   8552b46ee37f2d395223af0163cf1c66
#
_cell.length_a   1.000
_cell.length_b   1.000
_cell.length_c   1.000
_cell.angle_alpha   90.00
_cell.angle_beta   90.00
_cell.angle_gamma   90.00
#
_symmetry.space_group_name_H-M   'P 1'
#
loop_
_entity.id
_entity.type
_entity.pdbx_description
1 polymer ?
#
loop_
_entity_poly.entity_id
_entity_poly.type
_entity_poly.pdbx_seq_one_letter_code
_entity_poly.pdbx_strand_id
1 'polypeptide(L)' 'PTSTPAKAKPSCKAIYDFEAQNPGELEFKEGQVIDLISKIDENWFEGTLNGKTGFFPITYVQVLVPL' A
#
# COMPACT_ATOMS: atom_id res chain seq x y z
N PRO A 1 13.09 22.11 -6.22
CA PRO A 1 12.79 21.72 -6.09
C PRO A 1 12.24 20.95 -5.74
N THR A 2 11.83 20.83 -5.96
CA THR A 2 11.42 20.10 -5.67
C THR A 2 11.88 19.36 -5.26
N SER A 3 11.91 19.54 -4.70
CA SER A 3 12.77 18.78 -4.13
C SER A 3 12.25 17.58 -3.52
N THR A 4 12.98 16.57 -3.67
CA THR A 4 12.71 15.33 -3.02
C THR A 4 12.78 15.53 -1.53
N PRO A 5 11.77 15.13 -0.79
CA PRO A 5 11.87 15.22 0.65
C PRO A 5 13.02 14.37 1.15
N ALA A 6 13.61 14.78 2.22
CA ALA A 6 14.72 14.03 2.81
C ALA A 6 14.28 12.63 3.17
N LYS A 7 13.02 12.46 3.52
CA LYS A 7 12.46 11.14 3.79
C LYS A 7 11.27 10.93 2.89
N ALA A 8 11.40 10.04 1.94
CA ALA A 8 10.28 9.65 1.13
C ALA A 8 9.31 8.84 2.00
N LYS A 9 8.03 9.06 1.82
CA LYS A 9 7.03 8.29 2.55
C LYS A 9 6.98 6.88 1.98
N PRO A 10 6.87 5.86 2.81
CA PRO A 10 6.72 4.50 2.33
C PRO A 10 5.51 4.37 1.44
N SER A 11 5.68 3.69 0.32
CA SER A 11 4.58 3.51 -0.63
C SER A 11 4.80 2.27 -1.45
N CYS A 12 3.72 1.82 -2.07
CA CYS A 12 3.78 0.69 -2.99
C CYS A 12 2.79 0.90 -4.11
N LYS A 13 2.95 0.13 -5.17
CA LYS A 13 2.08 0.20 -6.33
C LYS A 13 1.42 -1.15 -6.52
N ALA A 14 0.11 -1.16 -6.73
CA ALA A 14 -0.62 -2.39 -6.96
C ALA A 14 -0.20 -3.00 -8.30
N ILE A 15 0.15 -4.28 -8.30
CA ILE A 15 0.48 -5.00 -9.51
C ILE A 15 -0.65 -5.92 -9.95
N TYR A 16 -1.67 -6.06 -9.11
CA TYR A 16 -2.91 -6.78 -9.42
C TYR A 16 -4.07 -6.07 -8.74
N ASP A 17 -5.27 -6.30 -9.26
CA ASP A 17 -6.48 -5.87 -8.56
C ASP A 17 -6.66 -6.71 -7.29
N PHE A 18 -7.13 -6.10 -6.24
CA PHE A 18 -7.43 -6.80 -5.01
C PHE A 18 -8.80 -6.37 -4.51
N GLU A 19 -9.69 -7.34 -4.35
CA GLU A 19 -11.03 -7.12 -3.80
C GLU A 19 -11.02 -7.46 -2.33
N ALA A 20 -11.48 -6.53 -1.51
CA ALA A 20 -11.61 -6.79 -0.08
C ALA A 20 -12.64 -7.87 0.14
N GLN A 21 -12.27 -8.93 0.83
CA GLN A 21 -13.15 -10.05 1.14
C GLN A 21 -13.68 -9.96 2.56
N ASN A 22 -13.00 -9.21 3.40
CA ASN A 22 -13.34 -9.10 4.81
C ASN A 22 -13.31 -7.65 5.25
N PRO A 23 -14.06 -7.28 6.29
CA PRO A 23 -13.93 -5.94 6.86
C PRO A 23 -12.48 -5.68 7.25
N GLY A 24 -12.02 -4.47 7.00
CA GLY A 24 -10.65 -4.09 7.33
C GLY A 24 -9.66 -4.29 6.23
N GLU A 25 -10.03 -4.95 5.14
CA GLU A 25 -9.15 -5.09 3.99
C GLU A 25 -9.27 -3.88 3.07
N LEU A 26 -8.15 -3.48 2.48
CA LEU A 26 -8.10 -2.34 1.57
C LEU A 26 -8.21 -2.84 0.14
N GLU A 27 -9.23 -2.38 -0.55
CA GLU A 27 -9.44 -2.78 -1.96
C GLU A 27 -8.73 -1.80 -2.88
N PHE A 28 -8.17 -2.31 -3.97
CA PHE A 28 -7.49 -1.47 -4.95
C PHE A 28 -7.46 -2.14 -6.31
N LYS A 29 -7.04 -1.34 -7.30
CA LYS A 29 -6.88 -1.81 -8.68
C LYS A 29 -5.43 -1.73 -9.07
N GLU A 30 -5.05 -2.54 -10.04
CA GLU A 30 -3.70 -2.52 -10.59
C GLU A 30 -3.31 -1.10 -10.99
N GLY A 31 -2.10 -0.71 -10.66
CA GLY A 31 -1.56 0.59 -11.02
C GLY A 31 -1.76 1.68 -9.98
N GLN A 32 -2.60 1.45 -8.99
CA GLN A 32 -2.81 2.45 -7.93
C GLN A 32 -1.63 2.44 -6.96
N VAL A 33 -1.27 3.63 -6.50
CA VAL A 33 -0.20 3.80 -5.52
C VAL A 33 -0.83 3.92 -4.14
N ILE A 34 -0.35 3.12 -3.22
CA ILE A 34 -0.90 3.01 -1.87
C ILE A 34 0.17 3.47 -0.89
N ASP A 35 -0.22 4.32 0.05
CA ASP A 35 0.69 4.76 1.11
C ASP A 35 0.79 3.65 2.15
N LEU A 36 2.01 3.25 2.48
CA LEU A 36 2.23 2.21 3.49
C LEU A 36 2.24 2.83 4.87
N ILE A 37 1.57 2.16 5.80
CA ILE A 37 1.55 2.58 7.20
C ILE A 37 2.48 1.67 8.01
N SER A 38 2.27 0.36 7.90
CA SER A 38 3.09 -0.58 8.64
C SER A 38 3.03 -1.95 7.98
N LYS A 39 3.94 -2.81 8.37
CA LYS A 39 3.95 -4.20 7.98
C LYS A 39 3.33 -4.99 9.12
N ILE A 40 2.21 -5.66 8.84
CA ILE A 40 1.49 -6.39 9.87
C ILE A 40 2.20 -7.71 10.17
N ASP A 41 2.54 -8.42 9.10
CA ASP A 41 3.31 -9.66 9.20
C ASP A 41 4.01 -9.89 7.87
N GLU A 42 4.55 -11.07 7.66
CA GLU A 42 5.32 -11.36 6.46
C GLU A 42 4.50 -11.34 5.19
N ASN A 43 3.17 -11.40 5.30
CA ASN A 43 2.29 -11.50 4.15
C ASN A 43 1.38 -10.30 3.94
N TRP A 44 1.28 -9.39 4.92
CA TRP A 44 0.29 -8.33 4.89
C TRP A 44 0.88 -6.99 5.27
N PHE A 45 0.51 -5.96 4.51
CA PHE A 45 0.76 -4.56 4.84
C PHE A 45 -0.52 -3.90 5.31
N GLU A 46 -0.36 -2.84 6.08
CA GLU A 46 -1.42 -1.88 6.32
C GLU A 46 -1.10 -0.62 5.55
N GLY A 47 -2.08 -0.07 4.84
CA GLY A 47 -1.87 1.13 4.05
C GLY A 47 -3.13 1.93 3.87
N THR A 48 -2.97 3.09 3.23
CA THR A 48 -4.05 4.03 2.99
C THR A 48 -4.16 4.34 1.50
N LEU A 49 -5.38 4.35 0.99
CA LEU A 49 -5.65 4.70 -0.39
C LEU A 49 -6.97 5.47 -0.44
N ASN A 50 -6.92 6.70 -0.99
CA ASN A 50 -8.11 7.55 -1.13
C ASN A 50 -8.85 7.76 0.19
N GLY A 51 -8.10 7.91 1.27
CA GLY A 51 -8.67 8.16 2.58
C GLY A 51 -9.16 6.92 3.32
N LYS A 52 -9.02 5.76 2.71
CA LYS A 52 -9.39 4.50 3.35
C LYS A 52 -8.14 3.79 3.81
N THR A 53 -8.19 3.24 5.01
CA THR A 53 -7.09 2.49 5.60
C THR A 53 -7.50 1.03 5.73
N GLY A 54 -6.57 0.13 5.40
CA GLY A 54 -6.87 -1.28 5.54
C GLY A 54 -5.66 -2.15 5.26
N PHE A 55 -5.88 -3.44 5.28
CA PHE A 55 -4.84 -4.44 5.10
C PHE A 55 -4.91 -5.03 3.70
N PHE A 56 -3.75 -5.42 3.15
CA PHE A 56 -3.70 -6.04 1.83
C PHE A 56 -2.47 -6.95 1.74
N PRO A 57 -2.53 -7.96 0.85
CA PRO A 57 -1.40 -8.88 0.72
C PRO A 57 -0.20 -8.21 0.07
N ILE A 58 0.98 -8.51 0.59
CA ILE A 58 2.24 -7.95 0.07
C ILE A 58 2.46 -8.41 -1.37
N THR A 59 2.03 -9.62 -1.70
CA THR A 59 2.28 -10.18 -3.03
C THR A 59 1.49 -9.50 -4.14
N TYR A 60 0.51 -8.66 -3.80
CA TYR A 60 -0.29 -7.95 -4.79
C TYR A 60 0.26 -6.57 -5.11
N VAL A 61 1.36 -6.19 -4.49
CA VAL A 61 1.94 -4.87 -4.67
C VAL A 61 3.44 -4.96 -4.85
N GLN A 62 3.98 -3.91 -5.46
CA GLN A 62 5.42 -3.73 -5.55
C GLN A 62 5.80 -2.54 -4.68
N VAL A 63 6.69 -2.75 -3.74
CA VAL A 63 7.13 -1.70 -2.84
C VAL A 63 7.97 -0.70 -3.62
N LEU A 64 7.59 0.56 -3.59
CA LEU A 64 8.34 1.64 -4.22
C LEU A 64 9.29 2.26 -3.22
N VAL A 65 8.80 2.55 -2.03
CA VAL A 65 9.61 3.09 -0.94
C VAL A 65 9.34 2.20 0.28
N PRO A 66 10.34 1.49 0.78
CA PRO A 66 10.13 0.56 1.89
C PRO A 66 9.88 1.28 3.22
N LEU A 67 9.22 0.57 4.08
CA LEU A 67 8.99 1.01 5.46
C LEU A 67 10.30 1.10 6.23
#